data_9387da8c34e5c2aaa3db3684d58b77f7
#
_entry.id   9387da8c34e5c2aaa3db3684d58b77f7
#
_cell.length_a   1.000
_cell.length_b   1.000
_cell.length_c   1.000
_cell.angle_alpha   90.00
_cell.angle_beta   90.00
_cell.angle_gamma   90.00
#
_symmetry.space_group_name_H-M   'P 1'
#
loop_
_entity.id
_entity.type
_entity.pdbx_description
1 polymer ?
#
loop_
_entity_poly.entity_id
_entity_poly.type
_entity_poly.pdbx_seq_one_letter_code
_entity_poly.pdbx_strand_id
1 'polypeptide(L)'
;LSLSGGIPVYSGGQIKNSITQSRIDMEAIRYDAATTANTLALNVAANYLNVLLAEEQLAISRTQLDQSRLQLAQTEKLIEAGSRPRNERLDALSQVALNEQTVVDAENQVTLRYLSLKQLMLLDPAQELLIERPEITIPASANPDAFVVEEIYNGALGTQPQILAGQKRRESALIGIDLAKAGMLPSLSLFGNLNSYASSRAYNYSFQSQRISQTAFFNGQPVTFEIESQIPVQLSKQAWTDQINQNFGQSIGMQLSIPIFNNNRNRISMERAKINVAGVDLNNEQAKQQLKTDIQTAIANARAARRSYIAAQAAEEASRLAFENAQQRFDIGAANQLDFNTARNNLSRAQMDLTRAKFQYIFNLKQVEFYQGRQITLN
;
A
#
# COMPACT_ATOMS: atom_id res chain seq x y z
N LEU A 1 -13.33 -12.13 47.30
CA LEU A 1 -13.93 -11.48 46.14
C LEU A 1 -13.63 -9.98 46.22
N SER A 2 -13.19 -9.38 45.09
CA SER A 2 -13.01 -7.93 45.02
C SER A 2 -13.46 -7.43 43.64
N LEU A 3 -14.10 -6.29 43.63
CA LEU A 3 -14.47 -5.55 42.42
C LEU A 3 -13.93 -4.13 42.61
N SER A 4 -13.03 -3.70 41.74
CA SER A 4 -12.47 -2.35 41.75
C SER A 4 -12.68 -1.67 40.40
N GLY A 5 -12.98 -0.39 40.45
CA GLY A 5 -13.10 0.47 39.29
C GLY A 5 -12.44 1.83 39.54
N GLY A 6 -11.89 2.41 38.48
CA GLY A 6 -11.28 3.74 38.57
C GLY A 6 -11.54 4.54 37.30
N ILE A 7 -11.79 5.83 37.47
CA ILE A 7 -12.01 6.79 36.39
C ILE A 7 -10.99 7.91 36.54
N PRO A 8 -10.14 8.16 35.52
CA PRO A 8 -9.28 9.34 35.54
C PRO A 8 -10.15 10.59 35.28
N VAL A 9 -10.20 11.50 36.28
CA VAL A 9 -10.93 12.76 36.17
C VAL A 9 -10.08 13.82 35.48
N TYR A 10 -8.77 13.83 35.75
CA TYR A 10 -7.80 14.67 35.08
C TYR A 10 -6.45 13.96 35.00
N SER A 11 -5.84 14.00 33.82
CA SER A 11 -4.56 13.32 33.52
C SER A 11 -3.56 14.23 32.79
N GLY A 12 -3.48 15.51 33.21
CA GLY A 12 -2.56 16.45 32.58
C GLY A 12 -2.84 16.71 31.08
N GLY A 13 -4.06 16.45 30.60
CA GLY A 13 -4.41 16.54 29.18
C GLY A 13 -4.06 15.28 28.36
N GLN A 14 -3.49 14.23 28.97
CA GLN A 14 -3.06 13.02 28.26
C GLN A 14 -4.18 12.38 27.45
N ILE A 15 -5.38 12.19 28.03
CA ILE A 15 -6.51 11.57 27.33
C ILE A 15 -6.94 12.40 26.11
N LYS A 16 -7.12 13.72 26.30
CA LYS A 16 -7.49 14.63 25.22
C LYS A 16 -6.47 14.63 24.09
N ASN A 17 -5.18 14.74 24.44
CA ASN A 17 -4.11 14.77 23.44
C ASN A 17 -3.97 13.40 22.72
N SER A 18 -4.14 12.27 23.43
CA SER A 18 -4.15 10.94 22.80
C SER A 18 -5.29 10.79 21.81
N ILE A 19 -6.49 11.25 22.14
CA ILE A 19 -7.65 11.23 21.21
C ILE A 19 -7.36 12.09 19.98
N THR A 20 -6.81 13.30 20.19
CA THR A 20 -6.47 14.20 19.08
C THR A 20 -5.37 13.60 18.21
N GLN A 21 -4.31 13.04 18.81
CA GLN A 21 -3.24 12.35 18.09
C GLN A 21 -3.80 11.20 17.24
N SER A 22 -4.63 10.33 17.84
CA SER A 22 -5.24 9.20 17.12
C SER A 22 -6.11 9.64 15.95
N ARG A 23 -6.81 10.78 16.07
CA ARG A 23 -7.59 11.35 14.94
C ARG A 23 -6.70 11.82 13.81
N ILE A 24 -5.59 12.48 14.11
CA ILE A 24 -4.62 12.95 13.11
C ILE A 24 -3.91 11.76 12.46
N ASP A 25 -3.55 10.74 13.24
CA ASP A 25 -2.97 9.50 12.73
C ASP A 25 -3.92 8.79 11.76
N MET A 26 -5.23 8.77 12.08
CA MET A 26 -6.25 8.25 11.16
C MET A 26 -6.30 9.05 9.85
N GLU A 27 -6.17 10.38 9.89
CA GLU A 27 -6.09 11.19 8.66
C GLU A 27 -4.82 10.88 7.86
N ALA A 28 -3.67 10.72 8.52
CA ALA A 28 -2.43 10.32 7.86
C ALA A 28 -2.59 8.97 7.15
N ILE A 29 -3.18 7.96 7.80
CA ILE A 29 -3.45 6.65 7.22
C ILE A 29 -4.42 6.72 6.03
N ARG A 30 -5.41 7.62 6.07
CA ARG A 30 -6.30 7.84 4.91
C ARG A 30 -5.54 8.37 3.70
N TYR A 31 -4.59 9.28 3.91
CA TYR A 31 -3.73 9.75 2.83
C TYR A 31 -2.76 8.66 2.33
N ASP A 32 -2.27 7.78 3.20
CA ASP A 32 -1.48 6.61 2.79
C ASP A 32 -2.30 5.65 1.92
N ALA A 33 -3.55 5.40 2.30
CA ALA A 33 -4.48 4.62 1.48
C ALA A 33 -4.72 5.26 0.11
N ALA A 34 -4.89 6.59 0.06
CA ALA A 34 -5.02 7.33 -1.19
C ALA A 34 -3.73 7.26 -2.04
N THR A 35 -2.54 7.31 -1.42
CA THR A 35 -1.25 7.12 -2.10
C THR A 35 -1.16 5.73 -2.73
N THR A 36 -1.57 4.70 -1.98
CA THR A 36 -1.59 3.31 -2.46
C THR A 36 -2.57 3.15 -3.62
N ALA A 37 -3.76 3.73 -3.52
CA ALA A 37 -4.77 3.71 -4.59
C ALA A 37 -4.25 4.41 -5.87
N ASN A 38 -3.58 5.55 -5.74
CA ASN A 38 -2.98 6.27 -6.85
C ASN A 38 -1.85 5.46 -7.53
N THR A 39 -1.00 4.83 -6.74
CA THR A 39 0.07 3.95 -7.26
C THR A 39 -0.52 2.75 -7.99
N LEU A 40 -1.57 2.15 -7.41
CA LEU A 40 -2.28 1.05 -8.06
C LEU A 40 -2.91 1.48 -9.38
N ALA A 41 -3.57 2.65 -9.42
CA ALA A 41 -4.16 3.19 -10.66
C ALA A 41 -3.12 3.41 -11.77
N LEU A 42 -1.95 3.98 -11.42
CA LEU A 42 -0.83 4.11 -12.37
C LEU A 42 -0.35 2.75 -12.89
N ASN A 43 -0.21 1.76 -12.01
CA ASN A 43 0.23 0.42 -12.38
C ASN A 43 -0.83 -0.29 -13.27
N VAL A 44 -2.11 -0.13 -12.97
CA VAL A 44 -3.21 -0.65 -13.81
C VAL A 44 -3.16 -0.01 -15.19
N ALA A 45 -3.02 1.32 -15.27
CA ALA A 45 -2.93 2.03 -16.55
C ALA A 45 -1.72 1.56 -17.38
N ALA A 46 -0.55 1.39 -16.74
CA ALA A 46 0.65 0.87 -17.40
C ALA A 46 0.44 -0.56 -17.95
N ASN A 47 -0.14 -1.45 -17.14
CA ASN A 47 -0.40 -2.83 -17.55
C ASN A 47 -1.50 -2.92 -18.63
N TYR A 48 -2.51 -2.08 -18.53
CA TYR A 48 -3.54 -1.97 -19.59
C TYR A 48 -2.93 -1.57 -20.94
N LEU A 49 -2.07 -0.55 -20.97
CA LEU A 49 -1.36 -0.16 -22.20
C LEU A 49 -0.42 -1.26 -22.70
N ASN A 50 0.20 -2.05 -21.82
CA ASN A 50 1.00 -3.21 -22.20
C ASN A 50 0.15 -4.32 -22.83
N VAL A 51 -1.10 -4.52 -22.39
CA VAL A 51 -2.03 -5.44 -23.05
C VAL A 51 -2.37 -4.96 -24.47
N LEU A 52 -2.75 -3.68 -24.61
CA LEU A 52 -3.04 -3.10 -25.93
C LEU A 52 -1.85 -3.21 -26.88
N LEU A 53 -0.63 -2.93 -26.38
CA LEU A 53 0.60 -3.09 -27.17
C LEU A 53 0.80 -4.54 -27.63
N ALA A 54 0.57 -5.52 -26.75
CA ALA A 54 0.72 -6.93 -27.10
C ALA A 54 -0.32 -7.38 -28.13
N GLU A 55 -1.56 -6.90 -28.03
CA GLU A 55 -2.61 -7.17 -29.01
C GLU A 55 -2.30 -6.58 -30.40
N GLU A 56 -1.79 -5.34 -30.44
CA GLU A 56 -1.34 -4.73 -31.69
C GLU A 56 -0.17 -5.49 -32.32
N GLN A 57 0.79 -5.93 -31.51
CA GLN A 57 1.90 -6.78 -31.98
C GLN A 57 1.40 -8.11 -32.54
N LEU A 58 0.41 -8.73 -31.91
CA LEU A 58 -0.23 -9.94 -32.42
C LEU A 58 -0.93 -9.68 -33.77
N ALA A 59 -1.66 -8.56 -33.90
CA ALA A 59 -2.34 -8.20 -35.16
C ALA A 59 -1.32 -8.01 -36.30
N ILE A 60 -0.21 -7.33 -36.05
CA ILE A 60 0.90 -7.16 -37.00
C ILE A 60 1.48 -8.53 -37.39
N SER A 61 1.76 -9.41 -36.40
CA SER A 61 2.32 -10.75 -36.67
C SER A 61 1.38 -11.63 -37.51
N ARG A 62 0.07 -11.58 -37.24
CA ARG A 62 -0.93 -12.29 -38.03
C ARG A 62 -0.98 -11.78 -39.47
N THR A 63 -0.99 -10.46 -39.68
CA THR A 63 -0.92 -9.85 -41.01
C THR A 63 0.31 -10.31 -41.80
N GLN A 64 1.47 -10.41 -41.11
CA GLN A 64 2.72 -10.89 -41.72
C GLN A 64 2.64 -12.38 -42.11
N LEU A 65 2.04 -13.21 -41.26
CA LEU A 65 1.82 -14.61 -41.56
C LEU A 65 0.94 -14.76 -42.79
N ASP A 66 -0.17 -14.03 -42.84
CA ASP A 66 -1.08 -14.07 -44.00
C ASP A 66 -0.39 -13.61 -45.28
N GLN A 67 0.40 -12.54 -45.24
CA GLN A 67 1.20 -12.11 -46.39
C GLN A 67 2.22 -13.16 -46.82
N SER A 68 2.89 -13.84 -45.88
CA SER A 68 3.85 -14.89 -46.22
C SER A 68 3.19 -16.13 -46.84
N ARG A 69 1.97 -16.49 -46.42
CA ARG A 69 1.18 -17.56 -46.99
C ARG A 69 0.72 -17.22 -48.44
N LEU A 70 0.28 -15.98 -48.65
CA LEU A 70 -0.03 -15.49 -50.01
C LEU A 70 1.18 -15.53 -50.93
N GLN A 71 2.35 -15.11 -50.43
CA GLN A 71 3.61 -15.14 -51.16
C GLN A 71 4.03 -16.57 -51.51
N LEU A 72 3.88 -17.53 -50.57
CA LEU A 72 4.14 -18.94 -50.84
C LEU A 72 3.26 -19.45 -52.00
N ALA A 73 1.95 -19.18 -51.93
CA ALA A 73 1.01 -19.61 -52.99
C ALA A 73 1.32 -18.98 -54.34
N GLN A 74 1.76 -17.72 -54.39
CA GLN A 74 2.23 -17.08 -55.64
C GLN A 74 3.52 -17.72 -56.17
N THR A 75 4.50 -17.98 -55.26
CA THR A 75 5.76 -18.63 -55.64
C THR A 75 5.51 -20.03 -56.20
N GLU A 76 4.61 -20.82 -55.62
CA GLU A 76 4.25 -22.15 -56.12
C GLU A 76 3.67 -22.09 -57.52
N LYS A 77 2.74 -21.16 -57.79
CA LYS A 77 2.19 -20.96 -59.16
C LYS A 77 3.27 -20.57 -60.17
N LEU A 78 4.22 -19.72 -59.83
CA LEU A 78 5.31 -19.31 -60.70
C LEU A 78 6.31 -20.45 -60.97
N ILE A 79 6.53 -21.35 -60.01
CA ILE A 79 7.36 -22.55 -60.16
C ILE A 79 6.63 -23.54 -61.09
N GLU A 80 5.34 -23.75 -60.91
CA GLU A 80 4.52 -24.60 -61.81
C GLU A 80 4.55 -24.10 -63.24
N ALA A 81 4.51 -22.77 -63.43
CA ALA A 81 4.66 -22.12 -64.73
C ALA A 81 6.09 -22.14 -65.28
N GLY A 82 7.06 -22.70 -64.55
CA GLY A 82 8.48 -22.74 -65.00
C GLY A 82 9.21 -21.40 -64.90
N SER A 83 8.60 -20.38 -64.27
CA SER A 83 9.15 -19.01 -64.22
C SER A 83 10.10 -18.79 -63.02
N ARG A 84 10.14 -19.71 -62.03
CA ARG A 84 10.97 -19.63 -60.85
C ARG A 84 11.64 -20.97 -60.50
N PRO A 85 12.84 -20.94 -59.85
CA PRO A 85 13.53 -22.15 -59.41
C PRO A 85 12.80 -22.83 -58.23
N ARG A 86 12.86 -24.18 -58.17
CA ARG A 86 12.17 -24.97 -57.12
C ARG A 86 12.66 -24.70 -55.69
N ASN A 87 13.88 -24.22 -55.53
CA ASN A 87 14.45 -23.88 -54.21
C ASN A 87 13.75 -22.68 -53.57
N GLU A 88 13.20 -21.74 -54.34
CA GLU A 88 12.45 -20.59 -53.79
C GLU A 88 11.23 -21.01 -52.97
N ARG A 89 10.63 -22.19 -53.26
CA ARG A 89 9.58 -22.77 -52.43
C ARG A 89 10.06 -23.06 -50.99
N LEU A 90 11.28 -23.57 -50.82
CA LEU A 90 11.83 -23.89 -49.50
C LEU A 90 12.07 -22.61 -48.67
N ASP A 91 12.53 -21.54 -49.30
CA ASP A 91 12.72 -20.23 -48.66
C ASP A 91 11.36 -19.63 -48.24
N ALA A 92 10.34 -19.72 -49.10
CA ALA A 92 9.00 -19.24 -48.76
C ALA A 92 8.35 -20.09 -47.64
N LEU A 93 8.51 -21.42 -47.66
CA LEU A 93 8.04 -22.30 -46.56
C LEU A 93 8.74 -21.99 -45.25
N SER A 94 10.06 -21.78 -45.27
CA SER A 94 10.81 -21.39 -44.08
C SER A 94 10.29 -20.07 -43.48
N GLN A 95 9.98 -19.08 -44.36
CA GLN A 95 9.44 -17.80 -43.89
C GLN A 95 8.04 -17.94 -43.27
N VAL A 96 7.16 -18.78 -43.84
CA VAL A 96 5.85 -19.08 -43.25
C VAL A 96 6.02 -19.70 -41.88
N ALA A 97 6.90 -20.70 -41.72
CA ALA A 97 7.14 -21.35 -40.42
C ALA A 97 7.69 -20.39 -39.36
N LEU A 98 8.60 -19.48 -39.73
CA LEU A 98 9.11 -18.43 -38.84
C LEU A 98 8.01 -17.44 -38.40
N ASN A 99 7.14 -17.06 -39.33
CA ASN A 99 6.02 -16.16 -39.00
C ASN A 99 4.95 -16.89 -38.17
N GLU A 100 4.70 -18.19 -38.34
CA GLU A 100 3.83 -18.99 -37.49
C GLU A 100 4.39 -19.03 -36.05
N GLN A 101 5.68 -19.25 -35.86
CA GLN A 101 6.32 -19.17 -34.55
C GLN A 101 6.13 -17.79 -33.93
N THR A 102 6.33 -16.72 -34.71
CA THR A 102 6.16 -15.34 -34.22
C THR A 102 4.72 -15.07 -33.74
N VAL A 103 3.70 -15.61 -34.44
CA VAL A 103 2.29 -15.51 -34.01
C VAL A 103 2.07 -16.24 -32.69
N VAL A 104 2.57 -17.48 -32.55
CA VAL A 104 2.44 -18.25 -31.30
C VAL A 104 3.10 -17.51 -30.13
N ASP A 105 4.29 -16.95 -30.34
CA ASP A 105 4.99 -16.16 -29.32
C ASP A 105 4.19 -14.90 -28.94
N ALA A 106 3.61 -14.21 -29.92
CA ALA A 106 2.77 -13.03 -29.68
C ALA A 106 1.47 -13.39 -28.95
N GLU A 107 0.80 -14.51 -29.28
CA GLU A 107 -0.38 -15.02 -28.57
C GLU A 107 -0.08 -15.34 -27.10
N ASN A 108 1.06 -15.97 -26.85
CA ASN A 108 1.53 -16.22 -25.50
C ASN A 108 1.80 -14.91 -24.73
N GLN A 109 2.41 -13.90 -25.38
CA GLN A 109 2.63 -12.58 -24.76
C GLN A 109 1.31 -11.91 -24.40
N VAL A 110 0.30 -11.93 -25.28
CA VAL A 110 -1.03 -11.39 -24.97
C VAL A 110 -1.60 -12.08 -23.72
N THR A 111 -1.57 -13.41 -23.68
CA THR A 111 -2.05 -14.18 -22.53
C THR A 111 -1.35 -13.76 -21.22
N LEU A 112 -0.02 -13.65 -21.24
CA LEU A 112 0.76 -13.25 -20.06
C LEU A 112 0.45 -11.81 -19.61
N ARG A 113 0.22 -10.87 -20.55
CA ARG A 113 -0.15 -9.49 -20.22
C ARG A 113 -1.55 -9.41 -19.59
N TYR A 114 -2.51 -10.18 -20.10
CA TYR A 114 -3.83 -10.31 -19.47
C TYR A 114 -3.74 -10.90 -18.06
N LEU A 115 -2.95 -11.94 -17.85
CA LEU A 115 -2.72 -12.52 -16.51
C LEU A 115 -2.11 -11.50 -15.55
N SER A 116 -1.13 -10.72 -16.00
CA SER A 116 -0.52 -9.66 -15.19
C SER A 116 -1.54 -8.56 -14.81
N LEU A 117 -2.40 -8.16 -15.74
CA LEU A 117 -3.45 -7.18 -15.49
C LEU A 117 -4.50 -7.73 -14.51
N LYS A 118 -4.97 -8.98 -14.70
CA LYS A 118 -5.91 -9.65 -13.79
C LYS A 118 -5.33 -9.76 -12.38
N GLN A 119 -4.07 -10.17 -12.25
CA GLN A 119 -3.40 -10.26 -10.95
C GLN A 119 -3.38 -8.92 -10.23
N LEU A 120 -3.06 -7.82 -10.95
CA LEU A 120 -3.03 -6.48 -10.37
C LEU A 120 -4.41 -6.00 -9.91
N MET A 121 -5.46 -6.40 -10.62
CA MET A 121 -6.87 -6.10 -10.30
C MET A 121 -7.49 -7.10 -9.32
N LEU A 122 -6.73 -8.08 -8.84
CA LEU A 122 -7.19 -9.17 -7.96
C LEU A 122 -8.37 -9.96 -8.55
N LEU A 123 -8.42 -10.11 -9.88
CA LEU A 123 -9.41 -10.93 -10.57
C LEU A 123 -8.96 -12.39 -10.65
N ASP A 124 -9.93 -13.30 -10.68
CA ASP A 124 -9.64 -14.72 -10.90
C ASP A 124 -8.96 -14.90 -12.27
N PRO A 125 -7.82 -15.61 -12.36
CA PRO A 125 -7.16 -15.91 -13.62
C PRO A 125 -8.07 -16.58 -14.66
N ALA A 126 -9.05 -17.37 -14.21
CA ALA A 126 -10.02 -18.06 -15.09
C ALA A 126 -11.14 -17.14 -15.59
N GLN A 127 -11.37 -15.98 -14.94
CA GLN A 127 -12.40 -15.03 -15.37
C GLN A 127 -12.02 -14.42 -16.71
N GLU A 128 -12.95 -14.41 -17.67
CA GLU A 128 -12.75 -13.70 -18.92
C GLU A 128 -12.74 -12.19 -18.70
N LEU A 129 -11.73 -11.52 -19.23
CA LEU A 129 -11.59 -10.06 -19.16
C LEU A 129 -11.53 -9.53 -20.59
N LEU A 130 -12.55 -8.77 -20.96
CA LEU A 130 -12.57 -8.01 -22.21
C LEU A 130 -12.19 -6.58 -21.89
N ILE A 131 -11.17 -6.08 -22.59
CA ILE A 131 -10.78 -4.67 -22.47
C ILE A 131 -11.36 -3.88 -23.64
N GLU A 132 -11.77 -2.65 -23.34
CA GLU A 132 -12.15 -1.69 -24.37
C GLU A 132 -10.90 -1.20 -25.11
N ARG A 133 -11.01 -0.99 -26.42
CA ARG A 133 -9.91 -0.47 -27.27
C ARG A 133 -10.26 0.95 -27.72
N PRO A 134 -10.00 1.96 -26.90
CA PRO A 134 -10.23 3.33 -27.31
C PRO A 134 -9.31 3.71 -28.46
N GLU A 135 -9.80 4.51 -29.38
CA GLU A 135 -8.93 5.18 -30.34
C GLU A 135 -8.07 6.23 -29.61
N ILE A 136 -6.89 5.79 -29.17
CA ILE A 136 -5.99 6.67 -28.44
C ILE A 136 -5.31 7.60 -29.45
N THR A 137 -5.79 8.83 -29.48
CA THR A 137 -5.17 9.93 -30.25
C THR A 137 -4.25 10.74 -29.37
N ILE A 138 -3.07 11.08 -29.90
CA ILE A 138 -2.15 11.99 -29.21
C ILE A 138 -2.67 13.40 -29.47
N PRO A 139 -3.09 14.17 -28.44
CA PRO A 139 -3.55 15.53 -28.64
C PRO A 139 -2.46 16.38 -29.28
N ALA A 140 -2.77 17.13 -30.32
CA ALA A 140 -1.82 18.03 -31.00
C ALA A 140 -1.25 19.09 -30.02
N SER A 141 -1.99 19.43 -28.98
CA SER A 141 -1.59 20.37 -27.92
C SER A 141 -0.66 19.74 -26.87
N ALA A 142 -0.48 18.42 -26.86
CA ALA A 142 0.36 17.72 -25.89
C ALA A 142 1.85 17.97 -26.18
N ASN A 143 2.38 19.08 -25.70
CA ASN A 143 3.79 19.41 -25.84
C ASN A 143 4.53 19.28 -24.50
N PRO A 144 5.30 18.18 -24.26
CA PRO A 144 6.05 18.00 -23.02
C PRO A 144 7.14 19.06 -22.79
N ASP A 145 7.55 19.80 -23.85
CA ASP A 145 8.55 20.85 -23.72
C ASP A 145 8.00 22.10 -23.01
N ALA A 146 6.66 22.27 -23.02
CA ALA A 146 5.98 23.36 -22.32
C ALA A 146 5.82 23.11 -20.81
N PHE A 147 6.08 21.91 -20.31
CA PHE A 147 5.94 21.59 -18.90
C PHE A 147 7.07 22.21 -18.07
N VAL A 148 6.69 23.03 -17.08
CA VAL A 148 7.60 23.67 -16.12
C VAL A 148 7.58 22.87 -14.83
N VAL A 149 8.74 22.33 -14.43
CA VAL A 149 8.90 21.48 -13.24
C VAL A 149 8.37 22.16 -11.98
N GLU A 150 8.74 23.43 -11.76
CA GLU A 150 8.41 24.18 -10.55
C GLU A 150 6.89 24.42 -10.40
N GLU A 151 6.16 24.64 -11.50
CA GLU A 151 4.70 24.80 -11.47
C GLU A 151 4.01 23.51 -11.06
N ILE A 152 4.41 22.41 -11.68
CA ILE A 152 3.84 21.08 -11.37
C ILE A 152 4.18 20.69 -9.93
N TYR A 153 5.42 20.91 -9.50
CA TYR A 153 5.85 20.61 -8.13
C TYR A 153 5.07 21.41 -7.09
N ASN A 154 4.93 22.71 -7.28
CA ASN A 154 4.19 23.57 -6.36
C ASN A 154 2.70 23.16 -6.27
N GLY A 155 2.09 22.81 -7.39
CA GLY A 155 0.73 22.25 -7.40
C GLY A 155 0.65 20.90 -6.68
N ALA A 156 1.62 20.02 -6.92
CA ALA A 156 1.68 18.69 -6.35
C ALA A 156 1.87 18.70 -4.82
N LEU A 157 2.57 19.68 -4.25
CA LEU A 157 2.73 19.81 -2.79
C LEU A 157 1.39 19.91 -2.03
N GLY A 158 0.36 20.49 -2.66
CA GLY A 158 -0.98 20.62 -2.06
C GLY A 158 -1.94 19.49 -2.41
N THR A 159 -1.64 18.65 -3.39
CA THR A 159 -2.57 17.66 -3.93
C THR A 159 -2.09 16.22 -3.74
N GLN A 160 -0.77 15.99 -3.65
CA GLN A 160 -0.24 14.63 -3.55
C GLN A 160 -0.44 14.04 -2.15
N PRO A 161 -1.16 12.90 -2.04
CA PRO A 161 -1.52 12.32 -0.74
C PRO A 161 -0.32 11.97 0.15
N GLN A 162 0.81 11.53 -0.44
CA GLN A 162 2.02 11.22 0.32
C GLN A 162 2.59 12.44 1.06
N ILE A 163 2.48 13.65 0.49
CA ILE A 163 2.93 14.89 1.13
C ILE A 163 1.97 15.29 2.25
N LEU A 164 0.65 15.15 2.00
CA LEU A 164 -0.39 15.43 2.99
C LEU A 164 -0.31 14.45 4.19
N ALA A 165 -0.01 13.17 3.93
CA ALA A 165 0.25 12.18 4.97
C ALA A 165 1.44 12.58 5.85
N GLY A 166 2.53 13.02 5.24
CA GLY A 166 3.71 13.52 5.94
C GLY A 166 3.41 14.73 6.83
N GLN A 167 2.62 15.69 6.32
CA GLN A 167 2.18 16.84 7.13
C GLN A 167 1.35 16.41 8.35
N LYS A 168 0.44 15.45 8.18
CA LYS A 168 -0.36 14.91 9.29
C LYS A 168 0.49 14.14 10.31
N ARG A 169 1.48 13.37 9.87
CA ARG A 169 2.43 12.71 10.78
C ARG A 169 3.26 13.73 11.59
N ARG A 170 3.63 14.86 10.98
CA ARG A 170 4.29 15.95 11.69
C ARG A 170 3.40 16.56 12.77
N GLU A 171 2.12 16.83 12.43
CA GLU A 171 1.13 17.34 13.37
C GLU A 171 0.93 16.36 14.55
N SER A 172 0.82 15.07 14.29
CA SER A 172 0.74 14.01 15.30
C SER A 172 2.00 13.97 16.20
N ALA A 173 3.19 14.07 15.60
CA ALA A 173 4.44 14.07 16.36
C ALA A 173 4.58 15.28 17.28
N LEU A 174 4.06 16.46 16.87
CA LEU A 174 4.01 17.64 17.75
C LEU A 174 3.12 17.42 18.97
N ILE A 175 1.96 16.77 18.82
CA ILE A 175 1.11 16.38 19.96
C ILE A 175 1.83 15.36 20.84
N GLY A 176 2.70 14.54 20.29
CA GLY A 176 3.56 13.64 21.06
C GLY A 176 4.44 14.37 22.10
N ILE A 177 4.87 15.60 21.81
CA ILE A 177 5.57 16.44 22.80
C ILE A 177 4.63 16.83 23.94
N ASP A 178 3.39 17.20 23.65
CA ASP A 178 2.42 17.58 24.68
C ASP A 178 1.98 16.38 25.52
N LEU A 179 1.93 15.19 24.92
CA LEU A 179 1.75 13.93 25.66
C LEU A 179 2.90 13.64 26.60
N ALA A 180 4.13 13.86 26.16
CA ALA A 180 5.29 13.71 27.04
C ALA A 180 5.30 14.73 28.21
N LYS A 181 4.83 15.96 27.95
CA LYS A 181 4.65 16.99 29.00
C LYS A 181 3.55 16.62 30.00
N ALA A 182 2.49 15.93 29.56
CA ALA A 182 1.40 15.51 30.43
C ALA A 182 1.86 14.69 31.62
N GLY A 183 2.93 13.90 31.46
CA GLY A 183 3.57 13.17 32.56
C GLY A 183 4.25 14.03 33.63
N MET A 184 4.39 15.35 33.41
CA MET A 184 4.91 16.32 34.42
C MET A 184 3.78 17.02 35.17
N LEU A 185 2.53 16.87 34.72
CA LEU A 185 1.37 17.55 35.28
C LEU A 185 0.69 16.68 36.35
N PRO A 186 -0.05 17.28 37.30
CA PRO A 186 -0.84 16.53 38.27
C PRO A 186 -1.88 15.65 37.57
N SER A 187 -2.20 14.51 38.20
CA SER A 187 -3.32 13.65 37.79
C SER A 187 -4.29 13.43 38.94
N LEU A 188 -5.59 13.41 38.67
CA LEU A 188 -6.68 13.18 39.61
C LEU A 188 -7.51 11.99 39.10
N SER A 189 -7.69 10.98 39.95
CA SER A 189 -8.54 9.83 39.66
C SER A 189 -9.56 9.62 40.79
N LEU A 190 -10.76 9.19 40.41
CA LEU A 190 -11.80 8.68 41.28
C LEU A 190 -11.73 7.16 41.25
N PHE A 191 -11.76 6.52 42.41
CA PHE A 191 -11.77 5.06 42.52
C PHE A 191 -12.87 4.57 43.45
N GLY A 192 -13.40 3.38 43.13
CA GLY A 192 -14.33 2.66 44.00
C GLY A 192 -13.89 1.23 44.14
N ASN A 193 -14.07 0.67 45.33
CA ASN A 193 -13.66 -0.68 45.64
C ASN A 193 -14.76 -1.36 46.48
N LEU A 194 -15.16 -2.53 46.05
CA LEU A 194 -16.06 -3.42 46.76
C LEU A 194 -15.27 -4.71 47.05
N ASN A 195 -15.20 -5.08 48.31
CA ASN A 195 -14.50 -6.30 48.69
C ASN A 195 -15.28 -7.11 49.71
N SER A 196 -15.16 -8.38 49.66
CA SER A 196 -15.63 -9.31 50.67
C SER A 196 -14.79 -10.56 50.66
N TYR A 197 -14.68 -11.21 51.80
CA TYR A 197 -13.97 -12.49 51.92
C TYR A 197 -14.77 -13.49 52.69
N ALA A 198 -14.57 -14.77 52.41
CA ALA A 198 -15.11 -15.92 53.12
C ALA A 198 -14.00 -16.96 53.30
N SER A 199 -14.03 -17.67 54.40
CA SER A 199 -13.05 -18.68 54.76
C SER A 199 -13.78 -19.99 55.13
N SER A 200 -13.27 -21.12 54.67
CA SER A 200 -13.79 -22.44 55.11
C SER A 200 -13.50 -22.76 56.59
N ARG A 201 -12.67 -21.93 57.24
CA ARG A 201 -12.30 -22.08 58.67
C ARG A 201 -12.99 -21.05 59.57
N ALA A 202 -13.99 -20.33 59.08
CA ALA A 202 -14.76 -19.42 59.90
C ALA A 202 -15.83 -20.16 60.70
N TYR A 203 -15.86 -19.95 61.99
CA TYR A 203 -16.82 -20.56 62.92
C TYR A 203 -17.52 -19.45 63.73
N ASN A 204 -18.77 -19.71 64.09
CA ASN A 204 -19.46 -18.91 65.07
C ASN A 204 -18.96 -19.27 66.48
N TYR A 205 -18.71 -18.28 67.27
CA TYR A 205 -18.31 -18.45 68.66
C TYR A 205 -19.38 -17.87 69.57
N SER A 206 -19.70 -18.60 70.68
CA SER A 206 -20.41 -17.98 71.80
C SER A 206 -19.45 -17.91 72.98
N PHE A 207 -19.68 -16.94 73.85
CA PHE A 207 -18.91 -16.81 75.04
C PHE A 207 -19.74 -17.38 76.19
N GLN A 208 -19.22 -18.40 76.83
CA GLN A 208 -19.81 -18.94 78.02
C GLN A 208 -19.01 -18.50 79.23
N SER A 209 -19.71 -17.98 80.24
CA SER A 209 -19.10 -17.67 81.52
C SER A 209 -18.78 -18.96 82.25
N GLN A 210 -17.50 -19.21 82.46
CA GLN A 210 -17.02 -20.33 83.24
C GLN A 210 -16.23 -19.83 84.47
N ARG A 211 -16.54 -20.34 85.65
CA ARG A 211 -15.78 -20.07 86.82
C ARG A 211 -14.48 -20.88 86.81
N ILE A 212 -13.36 -20.19 86.78
CA ILE A 212 -12.03 -20.78 86.77
C ILE A 212 -11.44 -20.51 88.13
N SER A 213 -11.05 -21.57 88.85
CA SER A 213 -10.32 -21.47 90.13
C SER A 213 -8.89 -21.14 89.80
N GLN A 214 -8.44 -19.95 90.24
CA GLN A 214 -7.04 -19.56 90.18
C GLN A 214 -6.47 -19.54 91.60
N THR A 215 -5.27 -20.13 91.79
CA THR A 215 -4.57 -20.14 93.03
C THR A 215 -3.44 -19.11 92.99
N ALA A 216 -3.50 -18.10 93.86
CA ALA A 216 -2.42 -17.13 94.05
C ALA A 216 -1.82 -17.31 95.45
N PHE A 217 -0.54 -17.05 95.60
CA PHE A 217 0.14 -17.14 96.87
C PHE A 217 0.13 -15.77 97.57
N PHE A 218 -0.50 -15.69 98.74
CA PHE A 218 -0.52 -14.54 99.56
C PHE A 218 0.20 -14.85 100.87
N ASN A 219 1.27 -14.15 101.20
CA ASN A 219 2.18 -14.40 102.36
C ASN A 219 2.64 -15.86 102.46
N GLY A 220 2.95 -16.53 101.29
CA GLY A 220 3.42 -17.91 101.24
C GLY A 220 2.34 -18.99 101.42
N GLN A 221 1.08 -18.59 101.58
CA GLN A 221 -0.05 -19.50 101.67
C GLN A 221 -0.86 -19.48 100.32
N PRO A 222 -1.24 -20.64 99.77
CA PRO A 222 -2.07 -20.70 98.60
C PRO A 222 -3.52 -20.26 98.88
N VAL A 223 -3.97 -19.20 98.25
CA VAL A 223 -5.37 -18.74 98.31
C VAL A 223 -6.00 -19.00 96.96
N THR A 224 -7.02 -19.85 96.93
CA THR A 224 -7.80 -20.14 95.71
C THR A 224 -9.02 -19.24 95.61
N PHE A 225 -9.16 -18.51 94.52
CA PHE A 225 -10.32 -17.67 94.27
C PHE A 225 -10.87 -18.00 92.92
N GLU A 226 -12.18 -17.89 92.75
CA GLU A 226 -12.92 -18.12 91.51
C GLU A 226 -13.02 -16.84 90.76
N ILE A 227 -12.55 -16.88 89.51
CA ILE A 227 -12.71 -15.79 88.56
C ILE A 227 -13.73 -16.24 87.46
N GLU A 228 -14.69 -15.41 87.21
CA GLU A 228 -15.61 -15.62 86.10
C GLU A 228 -14.89 -15.24 84.79
N SER A 229 -14.56 -16.20 84.01
CA SER A 229 -13.87 -15.99 82.69
C SER A 229 -14.82 -16.39 81.56
N GLN A 230 -14.84 -15.57 80.55
CA GLN A 230 -15.59 -15.87 79.33
C GLN A 230 -14.71 -16.70 78.39
N ILE A 231 -15.08 -17.97 78.21
CA ILE A 231 -14.37 -18.88 77.32
C ILE A 231 -15.13 -18.94 75.97
N PRO A 232 -14.44 -18.73 74.85
CA PRO A 232 -15.05 -18.86 73.57
C PRO A 232 -15.33 -20.33 73.24
N VAL A 233 -16.59 -20.67 73.04
CA VAL A 233 -17.05 -21.99 72.63
C VAL A 233 -17.39 -21.97 71.11
N GLN A 234 -16.73 -22.82 70.36
CA GLN A 234 -16.94 -22.94 68.93
C GLN A 234 -18.30 -23.64 68.71
N LEU A 235 -19.20 -22.98 68.00
CA LEU A 235 -20.54 -23.51 67.72
C LEU A 235 -20.62 -24.23 66.39
N SER A 236 -20.89 -23.51 65.33
CA SER A 236 -21.09 -24.07 63.99
C SER A 236 -20.21 -23.37 62.96
N LYS A 237 -19.98 -23.98 61.83
CA LYS A 237 -19.35 -23.25 60.72
C LYS A 237 -20.25 -22.12 60.30
N GLN A 238 -19.66 -20.93 60.10
CA GLN A 238 -20.37 -19.77 59.60
C GLN A 238 -20.74 -19.99 58.12
N ALA A 239 -22.00 -19.78 57.78
CA ALA A 239 -22.45 -19.89 56.40
C ALA A 239 -21.68 -18.93 55.48
N TRP A 240 -21.41 -19.36 54.30
CA TRP A 240 -20.64 -18.58 53.32
C TRP A 240 -21.32 -17.22 52.97
N THR A 241 -22.65 -17.22 52.88
CA THR A 241 -23.47 -16.01 52.65
C THR A 241 -23.36 -15.01 53.77
N ASP A 242 -23.34 -15.49 55.03
CA ASP A 242 -23.22 -14.63 56.21
C ASP A 242 -21.83 -14.03 56.31
N GLN A 243 -20.80 -14.79 55.99
CA GLN A 243 -19.42 -14.29 55.91
C GLN A 243 -19.26 -13.19 54.83
N ILE A 244 -19.84 -13.38 53.63
CA ILE A 244 -19.82 -12.39 52.55
C ILE A 244 -20.51 -11.10 53.01
N ASN A 245 -21.65 -11.18 53.66
CA ASN A 245 -22.38 -10.01 54.15
C ASN A 245 -21.65 -9.30 55.29
N GLN A 246 -21.11 -10.05 56.22
CA GLN A 246 -20.38 -9.47 57.39
C GLN A 246 -19.05 -8.83 56.99
N ASN A 247 -18.38 -9.40 56.00
CA ASN A 247 -17.08 -8.93 55.51
C ASN A 247 -17.20 -7.97 54.33
N PHE A 248 -18.42 -7.54 53.96
CA PHE A 248 -18.64 -6.64 52.87
C PHE A 248 -18.09 -5.26 53.19
N GLY A 249 -17.03 -4.87 52.47
CA GLY A 249 -16.41 -3.57 52.52
C GLY A 249 -16.64 -2.78 51.25
N GLN A 250 -16.92 -1.50 51.39
CA GLN A 250 -17.02 -0.57 50.28
C GLN A 250 -16.17 0.66 50.57
N SER A 251 -15.48 1.14 49.51
CA SER A 251 -14.71 2.39 49.62
C SER A 251 -14.81 3.17 48.30
N ILE A 252 -14.97 4.48 48.43
CA ILE A 252 -14.90 5.44 47.36
C ILE A 252 -13.89 6.50 47.79
N GLY A 253 -13.01 6.88 46.87
CA GLY A 253 -12.00 7.87 47.15
C GLY A 253 -11.51 8.59 45.91
N MET A 254 -10.83 9.70 46.11
CA MET A 254 -10.10 10.45 45.09
C MET A 254 -8.62 10.39 45.41
N GLN A 255 -7.82 10.19 44.35
CA GLN A 255 -6.37 10.17 44.40
C GLN A 255 -5.81 11.27 43.53
N LEU A 256 -5.12 12.24 44.17
CA LEU A 256 -4.32 13.26 43.49
C LEU A 256 -2.85 12.81 43.51
N SER A 257 -2.25 12.71 42.32
CA SER A 257 -0.83 12.39 42.16
C SER A 257 -0.11 13.56 41.51
N ILE A 258 0.90 14.10 42.17
CA ILE A 258 1.72 15.21 41.68
C ILE A 258 3.16 14.72 41.58
N PRO A 259 3.71 14.55 40.36
CA PRO A 259 5.09 14.11 40.20
C PRO A 259 6.06 15.24 40.52
N ILE A 260 6.77 15.15 41.65
CA ILE A 260 7.77 16.13 42.04
C ILE A 260 9.14 15.78 41.42
N PHE A 261 9.52 14.51 41.49
CA PHE A 261 10.77 14.01 40.94
C PHE A 261 10.60 12.57 40.47
N ASN A 262 10.97 12.28 39.23
CA ASN A 262 10.86 10.96 38.64
C ASN A 262 12.15 10.51 37.90
N ASN A 263 13.30 10.88 38.49
CA ASN A 263 14.60 10.54 37.92
C ASN A 263 14.77 10.98 36.42
N ASN A 264 14.31 12.18 36.09
CA ASN A 264 14.36 12.78 34.74
C ASN A 264 13.59 12.03 33.63
N ARG A 265 12.80 11.00 33.96
CA ARG A 265 12.10 10.21 32.94
C ARG A 265 11.23 11.08 32.03
N ASN A 266 10.45 11.98 32.58
CA ASN A 266 9.56 12.85 31.81
C ASN A 266 10.35 13.82 30.91
N ARG A 267 11.45 14.36 31.40
CA ARG A 267 12.36 15.22 30.63
C ARG A 267 12.96 14.46 29.43
N ILE A 268 13.45 13.23 29.69
CA ILE A 268 13.99 12.36 28.64
C ILE A 268 12.91 12.02 27.61
N SER A 269 11.67 11.71 28.04
CA SER A 269 10.55 11.46 27.15
C SER A 269 10.21 12.65 26.26
N MET A 270 10.24 13.86 26.82
CA MET A 270 10.03 15.09 26.05
C MET A 270 11.15 15.33 25.04
N GLU A 271 12.42 15.14 25.41
CA GLU A 271 13.53 15.30 24.45
C GLU A 271 13.47 14.24 23.35
N ARG A 272 13.10 13.00 23.66
CA ARG A 272 12.84 11.96 22.65
C ARG A 272 11.70 12.33 21.70
N ALA A 273 10.61 12.92 22.22
CA ALA A 273 9.51 13.38 21.39
C ALA A 273 9.96 14.52 20.44
N LYS A 274 10.80 15.45 20.89
CA LYS A 274 11.39 16.49 20.03
C LYS A 274 12.29 15.91 18.93
N ILE A 275 13.12 14.93 19.27
CA ILE A 275 13.97 14.23 18.30
C ILE A 275 13.09 13.50 17.27
N ASN A 276 11.97 12.89 17.70
CA ASN A 276 11.01 12.26 16.79
C ASN A 276 10.41 13.28 15.82
N VAL A 277 10.04 14.49 16.27
CA VAL A 277 9.56 15.56 15.37
C VAL A 277 10.63 15.91 14.33
N ALA A 278 11.88 16.09 14.76
CA ALA A 278 12.98 16.38 13.83
C ALA A 278 13.19 15.24 12.81
N GLY A 279 13.03 13.98 13.22
CA GLY A 279 13.07 12.83 12.32
C GLY A 279 11.92 12.85 11.31
N VAL A 280 10.71 13.19 11.74
CA VAL A 280 9.54 13.33 10.83
C VAL A 280 9.73 14.49 9.87
N ASP A 281 10.27 15.63 10.32
CA ASP A 281 10.58 16.78 9.46
C ASP A 281 11.58 16.40 8.37
N LEU A 282 12.65 15.67 8.71
CA LEU A 282 13.62 15.18 7.74
C LEU A 282 12.99 14.23 6.70
N ASN A 283 12.15 13.29 7.16
CA ASN A 283 11.43 12.38 6.27
C ASN A 283 10.49 13.14 5.30
N ASN A 284 9.84 14.20 5.79
CA ASN A 284 8.99 15.05 4.95
C ASN A 284 9.80 15.80 3.88
N GLU A 285 10.96 16.36 4.25
CA GLU A 285 11.84 17.00 3.26
C GLU A 285 12.36 16.00 2.23
N GLN A 286 12.71 14.79 2.65
CA GLN A 286 13.10 13.72 1.74
C GLN A 286 11.95 13.34 0.79
N ALA A 287 10.72 13.23 1.29
CA ALA A 287 9.54 12.94 0.46
C ALA A 287 9.28 14.05 -0.57
N LYS A 288 9.46 15.33 -0.20
CA LYS A 288 9.35 16.46 -1.13
C LYS A 288 10.44 16.42 -2.22
N GLN A 289 11.68 16.11 -1.86
CA GLN A 289 12.77 15.96 -2.83
C GLN A 289 12.52 14.80 -3.78
N GLN A 290 12.01 13.66 -3.26
CA GLN A 290 11.65 12.53 -4.08
C GLN A 290 10.54 12.91 -5.08
N LEU A 291 9.47 13.58 -4.62
CA LEU A 291 8.40 14.07 -5.50
C LEU A 291 8.94 14.99 -6.61
N LYS A 292 9.86 15.89 -6.27
CA LYS A 292 10.49 16.77 -7.27
C LYS A 292 11.28 15.98 -8.31
N THR A 293 12.04 14.98 -7.87
CA THR A 293 12.81 14.07 -8.74
C THR A 293 11.88 13.25 -9.63
N ASP A 294 10.77 12.72 -9.08
CA ASP A 294 9.80 11.93 -9.84
C ASP A 294 9.13 12.77 -10.94
N ILE A 295 8.76 14.02 -10.64
CA ILE A 295 8.21 14.96 -11.62
C ILE A 295 9.24 15.29 -12.72
N GLN A 296 10.49 15.57 -12.35
CA GLN A 296 11.56 15.80 -13.31
C GLN A 296 11.77 14.59 -14.24
N THR A 297 11.78 13.41 -13.67
CA THR A 297 11.91 12.14 -14.40
C THR A 297 10.73 11.92 -15.34
N ALA A 298 9.49 12.13 -14.88
CA ALA A 298 8.30 12.01 -15.72
C ALA A 298 8.32 12.96 -16.92
N ILE A 299 8.70 14.23 -16.72
CA ILE A 299 8.83 15.21 -17.79
C ILE A 299 9.95 14.83 -18.77
N ALA A 300 11.11 14.41 -18.26
CA ALA A 300 12.23 13.98 -19.10
C ALA A 300 11.83 12.77 -19.96
N ASN A 301 11.16 11.78 -19.36
CA ASN A 301 10.65 10.61 -20.06
C ASN A 301 9.58 10.96 -21.13
N ALA A 302 8.68 11.90 -20.82
CA ALA A 302 7.68 12.37 -21.78
C ALA A 302 8.33 13.08 -22.98
N ARG A 303 9.35 13.91 -22.75
CA ARG A 303 10.14 14.56 -23.82
C ARG A 303 10.89 13.54 -24.67
N ALA A 304 11.55 12.56 -24.05
CA ALA A 304 12.25 11.50 -24.76
C ALA A 304 11.29 10.65 -25.59
N ALA A 305 10.15 10.25 -25.01
CA ALA A 305 9.14 9.45 -25.69
C ALA A 305 8.52 10.18 -26.88
N ARG A 306 8.28 11.49 -26.77
CA ARG A 306 7.83 12.32 -27.93
C ARG A 306 8.82 12.25 -29.09
N ARG A 307 10.11 12.47 -28.79
CA ARG A 307 11.17 12.42 -29.81
C ARG A 307 11.29 11.04 -30.45
N SER A 308 11.20 9.98 -29.62
CA SER A 308 11.19 8.59 -30.08
C SER A 308 9.99 8.31 -30.99
N TYR A 309 8.79 8.77 -30.63
CA TYR A 309 7.60 8.63 -31.44
C TYR A 309 7.73 9.29 -32.82
N ILE A 310 8.20 10.55 -32.87
CA ILE A 310 8.43 11.30 -34.12
C ILE A 310 9.47 10.56 -34.98
N ALA A 311 10.56 10.08 -34.42
CA ALA A 311 11.57 9.32 -35.13
C ALA A 311 11.06 7.99 -35.67
N ALA A 312 10.28 7.26 -34.83
CA ALA A 312 9.66 6.00 -35.23
C ALA A 312 8.63 6.19 -36.36
N GLN A 313 7.87 7.29 -36.35
CA GLN A 313 6.94 7.64 -37.42
C GLN A 313 7.65 7.88 -38.74
N ALA A 314 8.76 8.64 -38.72
CA ALA A 314 9.57 8.87 -39.92
C ALA A 314 10.23 7.58 -40.42
N ALA A 315 10.69 6.70 -39.53
CA ALA A 315 11.28 5.41 -39.87
C ALA A 315 10.26 4.46 -40.50
N GLU A 316 9.04 4.40 -39.97
CA GLU A 316 7.95 3.59 -40.52
C GLU A 316 7.57 4.05 -41.91
N GLU A 317 7.36 5.34 -42.14
CA GLU A 317 7.04 5.93 -43.42
C GLU A 317 8.12 5.63 -44.47
N ALA A 318 9.41 5.82 -44.13
CA ALA A 318 10.53 5.48 -45.00
C ALA A 318 10.59 3.98 -45.31
N SER A 319 10.37 3.12 -44.32
CA SER A 319 10.36 1.65 -44.51
C SER A 319 9.17 1.18 -45.32
N ARG A 320 8.01 1.83 -45.22
CA ARG A 320 6.81 1.57 -46.02
C ARG A 320 7.07 1.86 -47.51
N LEU A 321 7.60 3.03 -47.81
CA LEU A 321 7.98 3.40 -49.16
C LEU A 321 9.06 2.49 -49.75
N ALA A 322 10.04 2.09 -48.96
CA ALA A 322 11.11 1.16 -49.36
C ALA A 322 10.50 -0.24 -49.69
N PHE A 323 9.56 -0.70 -48.87
CA PHE A 323 8.87 -1.96 -49.10
C PHE A 323 8.00 -1.92 -50.36
N GLU A 324 7.22 -0.88 -50.59
CA GLU A 324 6.40 -0.68 -51.81
C GLU A 324 7.26 -0.74 -53.06
N ASN A 325 8.42 -0.04 -53.07
CA ASN A 325 9.39 -0.10 -54.16
C ASN A 325 9.99 -1.50 -54.36
N ALA A 326 10.36 -2.17 -53.24
CA ALA A 326 10.91 -3.53 -53.32
C ALA A 326 9.88 -4.53 -53.87
N GLN A 327 8.62 -4.39 -53.47
CA GLN A 327 7.51 -5.20 -53.96
C GLN A 327 7.30 -5.00 -55.47
N GLN A 328 7.21 -3.77 -55.94
CA GLN A 328 7.06 -3.48 -57.39
C GLN A 328 8.20 -4.09 -58.20
N ARG A 329 9.45 -3.92 -57.74
CA ARG A 329 10.61 -4.52 -58.43
C ARG A 329 10.59 -6.04 -58.40
N PHE A 330 10.15 -6.63 -57.31
CA PHE A 330 10.02 -8.08 -57.16
C PHE A 330 8.94 -8.64 -58.09
N ASP A 331 7.79 -7.98 -58.21
CA ASP A 331 6.65 -8.38 -59.03
C ASP A 331 7.00 -8.41 -60.55
N ILE A 332 7.87 -7.46 -60.98
CA ILE A 332 8.38 -7.42 -62.38
C ILE A 332 9.67 -8.24 -62.58
N GLY A 333 10.14 -8.99 -61.56
CA GLY A 333 11.34 -9.82 -61.62
C GLY A 333 12.67 -9.04 -61.54
N ALA A 334 12.66 -7.74 -61.21
CA ALA A 334 13.83 -6.88 -61.12
C ALA A 334 14.49 -6.85 -59.73
N ALA A 335 13.95 -7.57 -58.75
CA ALA A 335 14.54 -7.76 -57.43
C ALA A 335 14.49 -9.25 -57.05
N ASN A 336 15.46 -9.66 -56.21
CA ASN A 336 15.49 -11.03 -55.69
C ASN A 336 14.62 -11.16 -54.41
N GLN A 337 14.35 -12.41 -53.98
CA GLN A 337 13.54 -12.75 -52.83
C GLN A 337 14.16 -12.19 -51.51
N LEU A 338 15.47 -12.13 -51.43
CA LEU A 338 16.18 -11.64 -50.20
C LEU A 338 15.93 -10.14 -50.03
N ASP A 339 16.04 -9.34 -51.08
CA ASP A 339 15.80 -7.89 -51.04
C ASP A 339 14.37 -7.58 -50.62
N PHE A 340 13.40 -8.30 -51.22
CA PHE A 340 11.99 -8.21 -50.85
C PHE A 340 11.73 -8.56 -49.39
N ASN A 341 12.23 -9.70 -48.92
CA ASN A 341 12.08 -10.13 -47.54
C ASN A 341 12.75 -9.15 -46.54
N THR A 342 13.91 -8.61 -46.90
CA THR A 342 14.61 -7.61 -46.10
C THR A 342 13.79 -6.34 -45.92
N ALA A 343 13.25 -5.80 -47.01
CA ALA A 343 12.40 -4.62 -46.98
C ALA A 343 11.12 -4.85 -46.15
N ARG A 344 10.47 -6.01 -46.33
CA ARG A 344 9.30 -6.41 -45.57
C ARG A 344 9.60 -6.51 -44.05
N ASN A 345 10.70 -7.18 -43.68
CA ASN A 345 11.08 -7.32 -42.28
C ASN A 345 11.45 -5.96 -41.61
N ASN A 346 12.05 -5.04 -42.39
CA ASN A 346 12.32 -3.70 -41.93
C ASN A 346 11.04 -2.90 -41.68
N LEU A 347 10.05 -2.96 -42.60
CA LEU A 347 8.74 -2.32 -42.42
C LEU A 347 8.04 -2.88 -41.18
N SER A 348 8.01 -4.18 -41.02
CA SER A 348 7.42 -4.84 -39.86
C SER A 348 8.03 -4.39 -38.52
N ARG A 349 9.35 -4.33 -38.47
CA ARG A 349 10.07 -3.84 -37.27
C ARG A 349 9.73 -2.38 -37.02
N ALA A 350 9.72 -1.53 -38.07
CA ALA A 350 9.37 -0.12 -37.94
C ALA A 350 7.93 0.09 -37.43
N GLN A 351 6.97 -0.71 -37.87
CA GLN A 351 5.57 -0.69 -37.41
C GLN A 351 5.48 -1.07 -35.93
N MET A 352 6.18 -2.13 -35.49
CA MET A 352 6.23 -2.52 -34.07
C MET A 352 6.86 -1.43 -33.20
N ASP A 353 7.95 -0.81 -33.69
CA ASP A 353 8.65 0.26 -32.95
C ASP A 353 7.79 1.53 -32.88
N LEU A 354 7.06 1.90 -33.94
CA LEU A 354 6.11 3.01 -33.93
C LEU A 354 4.98 2.78 -32.92
N THR A 355 4.39 1.57 -32.95
CA THR A 355 3.34 1.20 -32.01
C THR A 355 3.84 1.30 -30.56
N ARG A 356 5.01 0.74 -30.25
CA ARG A 356 5.62 0.83 -28.94
C ARG A 356 5.88 2.28 -28.53
N ALA A 357 6.46 3.09 -29.40
CA ALA A 357 6.78 4.48 -29.12
C ALA A 357 5.50 5.33 -28.89
N LYS A 358 4.40 5.05 -29.63
CA LYS A 358 3.09 5.68 -29.43
C LYS A 358 2.56 5.42 -28.03
N PHE A 359 2.45 4.16 -27.61
CA PHE A 359 1.92 3.81 -26.28
C PHE A 359 2.80 4.33 -25.15
N GLN A 360 4.12 4.28 -25.31
CA GLN A 360 5.04 4.82 -24.33
C GLN A 360 4.94 6.33 -24.17
N TYR A 361 4.75 7.06 -25.28
CA TYR A 361 4.55 8.52 -25.25
C TYR A 361 3.24 8.88 -24.52
N ILE A 362 2.15 8.19 -24.81
CA ILE A 362 0.85 8.38 -24.16
C ILE A 362 0.96 8.14 -22.65
N PHE A 363 1.56 7.02 -22.24
CA PHE A 363 1.75 6.70 -20.82
C PHE A 363 2.55 7.79 -20.09
N ASN A 364 3.67 8.21 -20.65
CA ASN A 364 4.51 9.24 -20.03
C ASN A 364 3.81 10.59 -19.94
N LEU A 365 2.97 10.95 -20.92
CA LEU A 365 2.12 12.15 -20.83
C LEU A 365 1.11 12.03 -19.68
N LYS A 366 0.42 10.90 -19.58
CA LYS A 366 -0.56 10.66 -18.50
C LYS A 366 0.10 10.65 -17.13
N GLN A 367 1.34 10.19 -17.02
CA GLN A 367 2.10 10.27 -15.78
C GLN A 367 2.40 11.72 -15.37
N VAL A 368 2.69 12.62 -16.31
CA VAL A 368 2.85 14.06 -15.98
C VAL A 368 1.52 14.68 -15.58
N GLU A 369 0.42 14.38 -16.29
CA GLU A 369 -0.94 14.84 -15.95
C GLU A 369 -1.35 14.39 -14.54
N PHE A 370 -0.99 13.18 -14.13
CA PHE A 370 -1.21 12.68 -12.78
C PHE A 370 -0.52 13.56 -11.72
N TYR A 371 0.73 13.98 -11.92
CA TYR A 371 1.40 14.91 -11.00
C TYR A 371 0.77 16.31 -11.00
N GLN A 372 0.05 16.70 -12.05
CA GLN A 372 -0.78 17.91 -12.07
C GLN A 372 -2.11 17.76 -11.29
N GLY A 373 -2.38 16.61 -10.71
CA GLY A 373 -3.61 16.32 -9.96
C GLY A 373 -4.80 15.94 -10.84
N ARG A 374 -4.57 15.62 -12.12
CA ARG A 374 -5.62 15.13 -13.02
C ARG A 374 -5.84 13.63 -12.82
N GLN A 375 -7.08 13.19 -12.97
CA GLN A 375 -7.37 11.74 -12.97
C GLN A 375 -6.78 11.08 -14.22
N ILE A 376 -6.28 9.84 -14.05
CA ILE A 376 -5.75 9.06 -15.17
C ILE A 376 -6.94 8.55 -15.99
N THR A 377 -7.23 9.24 -17.10
CA THR A 377 -8.19 8.80 -18.12
C THR A 377 -7.44 8.58 -19.42
N LEU A 378 -7.83 7.55 -20.18
CA LEU A 378 -7.21 7.22 -21.46
C LEU A 378 -8.04 7.72 -22.66
N ASN A 379 -9.04 8.57 -22.38
CA ASN A 379 -9.87 9.23 -23.39
C ASN A 379 -9.19 10.47 -23.92
#